data_f0eb48bcb2c64e02b6189b796220bf9d
#
_entry.id   f0eb48bcb2c64e02b6189b796220bf9d
#
_cell.length_a   1.000
_cell.length_b   1.000
_cell.length_c   1.000
_cell.angle_alpha   90.00
_cell.angle_beta   90.00
_cell.angle_gamma   90.00
#
_symmetry.space_group_name_H-M   'P 1'
#
loop_
_entity.id
_entity.type
_entity.pdbx_description
1 polymer ?
#
loop_
_entity_poly.entity_id
_entity_poly.type
_entity_poly.pdbx_seq_one_letter_code
_entity_poly.pdbx_strand_id
1 'polypeptide(L)'
;MKAERSDVDRAHAIYTKGNLALYDWWVLGLSNQWIWSCPTEKLLDLYRAHITANHLEVGAGTGYFPAKTMPSAQPRIALLDINRNCLEKAAKRLAAFRPEVHQENVLEPLIIRGERFDSIAVNYVLHCLPGRLDQKAAAVFDHLAPHLQDDGVIFGSTLLGLDIQRPL
;
A
#
# COMPACT_ATOMS: atom_id res chain seq x y z
N MET A 1 -23.78 -7.34 -8.49
CA MET A 1 -23.29 -6.02 -8.02
C MET A 1 -23.46 -5.75 -6.52
N LYS A 2 -24.47 -6.30 -5.81
CA LYS A 2 -24.62 -6.14 -4.33
C LYS A 2 -23.72 -7.06 -3.49
N ALA A 3 -23.24 -8.20 -4.03
CA ALA A 3 -22.40 -9.15 -3.30
C ALA A 3 -20.95 -8.68 -3.14
N GLU A 4 -20.40 -7.96 -4.12
CA GLU A 4 -19.01 -7.48 -4.09
C GLU A 4 -18.75 -6.38 -3.03
N ARG A 5 -19.69 -5.48 -2.78
CA ARG A 5 -19.55 -4.46 -1.72
C ARG A 5 -19.47 -5.08 -0.32
N SER A 6 -20.21 -6.15 -0.06
CA SER A 6 -20.21 -6.80 1.28
C SER A 6 -18.89 -7.53 1.60
N ASP A 7 -18.14 -7.96 0.59
CA ASP A 7 -16.86 -8.65 0.79
C ASP A 7 -15.70 -7.66 1.01
N VAL A 8 -15.76 -6.51 0.35
CA VAL A 8 -14.86 -5.38 0.63
C VAL A 8 -15.09 -4.87 2.05
N ASP A 9 -16.34 -4.66 2.46
CA ASP A 9 -16.69 -4.20 3.81
C ASP A 9 -16.25 -5.17 4.91
N ARG A 10 -16.30 -6.48 4.67
CA ARG A 10 -15.81 -7.51 5.62
C ARG A 10 -14.29 -7.53 5.75
N ALA A 11 -13.55 -7.36 4.66
CA ALA A 11 -12.10 -7.30 4.69
C ALA A 11 -11.59 -6.08 5.50
N HIS A 12 -12.37 -4.96 5.49
CA HIS A 12 -12.04 -3.75 6.23
C HIS A 12 -12.39 -3.77 7.71
N ALA A 13 -13.34 -4.60 8.14
CA ALA A 13 -13.80 -4.68 9.53
C ALA A 13 -12.70 -5.15 10.52
N ILE A 14 -11.63 -5.76 10.03
CA ILE A 14 -10.51 -6.27 10.84
C ILE A 14 -9.56 -5.13 11.27
N TYR A 15 -9.53 -4.00 10.57
CA TYR A 15 -8.61 -2.89 10.82
C TYR A 15 -9.21 -1.83 11.76
N THR A 16 -9.39 -2.18 13.03
CA THR A 16 -9.79 -1.21 14.07
C THR A 16 -8.58 -0.47 14.64
N LYS A 17 -8.80 0.72 15.25
CA LYS A 17 -7.73 1.56 15.82
C LYS A 17 -6.83 0.82 16.83
N GLY A 18 -7.37 -0.13 17.59
CA GLY A 18 -6.63 -0.95 18.55
C GLY A 18 -5.74 -2.03 17.89
N ASN A 19 -6.25 -2.66 16.82
CA ASN A 19 -5.54 -3.73 16.13
C ASN A 19 -4.35 -3.20 15.29
N LEU A 20 -4.43 -1.97 14.76
CA LEU A 20 -3.36 -1.36 13.96
C LEU A 20 -2.07 -1.08 14.77
N ALA A 21 -2.14 -0.93 16.10
CA ALA A 21 -0.94 -0.76 16.92
C ALA A 21 -0.18 -2.10 17.13
N LEU A 22 -0.93 -3.22 17.26
CA LEU A 22 -0.37 -4.56 17.31
C LEU A 22 0.08 -5.06 15.93
N TYR A 23 -0.54 -4.56 14.85
CA TYR A 23 -0.30 -4.97 13.48
C TYR A 23 1.17 -4.76 13.06
N ASP A 24 1.77 -3.61 13.35
CA ASP A 24 3.16 -3.33 13.03
C ASP A 24 4.11 -4.32 13.72
N TRP A 25 3.85 -4.65 14.98
CA TRP A 25 4.71 -5.55 15.75
C TRP A 25 4.50 -7.02 15.34
N TRP A 26 3.25 -7.43 15.10
CA TRP A 26 2.90 -8.82 14.75
C TRP A 26 3.17 -9.14 13.29
N VAL A 27 2.75 -8.29 12.36
CA VAL A 27 2.87 -8.56 10.92
C VAL A 27 4.26 -8.24 10.40
N LEU A 28 4.81 -7.08 10.76
CA LEU A 28 6.13 -6.66 10.29
C LEU A 28 7.28 -7.35 11.07
N GLY A 29 7.08 -7.67 12.34
CA GLY A 29 8.10 -8.30 13.18
C GLY A 29 8.12 -9.83 13.06
N LEU A 30 7.04 -10.52 13.47
CA LEU A 30 7.02 -11.98 13.54
C LEU A 30 6.48 -12.66 12.26
N SER A 31 5.38 -12.15 11.70
CA SER A 31 4.70 -12.83 10.59
C SER A 31 5.54 -12.83 9.31
N ASN A 32 6.18 -11.71 8.98
CA ASN A 32 7.02 -11.63 7.77
C ASN A 32 8.23 -12.56 7.85
N GLN A 33 8.85 -12.69 9.02
CA GLN A 33 10.07 -13.46 9.18
C GLN A 33 9.81 -14.97 9.26
N TRP A 34 8.76 -15.39 9.98
CA TRP A 34 8.52 -16.80 10.30
C TRP A 34 7.48 -17.47 9.41
N ILE A 35 6.44 -16.75 8.98
CA ILE A 35 5.35 -17.32 8.17
C ILE A 35 5.62 -17.17 6.67
N TRP A 36 6.08 -15.99 6.25
CA TRP A 36 6.20 -15.64 4.82
C TRP A 36 7.62 -15.73 4.29
N SER A 37 8.63 -15.99 5.15
CA SER A 37 10.04 -16.06 4.78
C SER A 37 10.53 -14.81 4.02
N CYS A 38 9.89 -13.67 4.25
CA CYS A 38 10.25 -12.37 3.68
C CYS A 38 10.54 -11.37 4.81
N PRO A 39 11.79 -11.27 5.26
CA PRO A 39 12.17 -10.31 6.29
C PRO A 39 11.77 -8.88 5.91
N THR A 40 11.26 -8.11 6.89
CA THR A 40 10.85 -6.71 6.70
C THR A 40 11.97 -5.87 6.07
N GLU A 41 13.23 -6.20 6.33
CA GLU A 41 14.38 -5.50 5.76
C GLU A 41 14.43 -5.60 4.22
N LYS A 42 14.06 -6.74 3.63
CA LYS A 42 13.95 -6.86 2.16
C LYS A 42 12.92 -5.90 1.57
N LEU A 43 11.83 -5.66 2.28
CA LEU A 43 10.82 -4.68 1.85
C LEU A 43 11.31 -3.25 2.03
N LEU A 44 12.05 -2.97 3.10
CA LEU A 44 12.71 -1.68 3.27
C LEU A 44 13.74 -1.41 2.18
N ASP A 45 14.49 -2.42 1.75
CA ASP A 45 15.45 -2.31 0.65
C ASP A 45 14.72 -2.06 -0.69
N LEU A 46 13.58 -2.72 -0.94
CA LEU A 46 12.73 -2.45 -2.09
C LEU A 46 12.26 -0.98 -2.10
N TYR A 47 11.82 -0.47 -0.95
CA TYR A 47 11.43 0.94 -0.83
C TYR A 47 12.63 1.86 -1.05
N ARG A 48 13.78 1.64 -0.40
CA ARG A 48 15.00 2.46 -0.58
C ARG A 48 15.45 2.52 -2.03
N ALA A 49 15.26 1.43 -2.79
CA ALA A 49 15.65 1.37 -4.20
C ALA A 49 14.73 2.18 -5.13
N HIS A 50 13.45 2.36 -4.77
CA HIS A 50 12.44 2.85 -5.71
C HIS A 50 11.65 4.06 -5.23
N ILE A 51 11.59 4.35 -3.91
CA ILE A 51 10.86 5.51 -3.41
C ILE A 51 11.53 6.81 -3.83
N THR A 52 10.75 7.75 -4.30
CA THR A 52 11.24 9.09 -4.71
C THR A 52 10.68 10.19 -3.80
N ALA A 53 11.12 11.42 -4.03
CA ALA A 53 10.61 12.58 -3.29
C ALA A 53 9.18 13.00 -3.70
N ASN A 54 8.63 12.42 -4.79
CA ASN A 54 7.25 12.63 -5.25
C ASN A 54 6.55 11.27 -5.34
N HIS A 55 5.91 10.85 -4.25
CA HIS A 55 5.51 9.48 -4.00
C HIS A 55 4.03 9.31 -3.66
N LEU A 56 3.39 8.26 -4.21
CA LEU A 56 2.07 7.78 -3.82
C LEU A 56 2.18 6.43 -3.11
N GLU A 57 1.68 6.36 -1.89
CA GLU A 57 1.55 5.11 -1.11
C GLU A 57 0.13 4.58 -1.20
N VAL A 58 -0.08 3.46 -1.89
CA VAL A 58 -1.38 2.79 -2.05
C VAL A 58 -1.52 1.69 -1.01
N GLY A 59 -2.67 1.70 -0.28
CA GLY A 59 -2.86 0.85 0.88
C GLY A 59 -1.96 1.31 2.03
N ALA A 60 -2.11 2.57 2.41
CA ALA A 60 -1.21 3.28 3.32
C ALA A 60 -0.97 2.59 4.68
N GLY A 61 -1.90 1.74 5.13
CA GLY A 61 -1.79 0.97 6.37
C GLY A 61 -1.40 1.84 7.56
N THR A 62 -0.20 1.61 8.08
CA THR A 62 0.34 2.42 9.19
C THR A 62 1.35 3.48 8.75
N GLY A 63 1.67 3.58 7.47
CA GLY A 63 2.70 4.46 6.94
C GLY A 63 4.13 4.07 7.34
N TYR A 64 4.35 2.81 7.70
CA TYR A 64 5.64 2.34 8.25
C TYR A 64 6.79 2.47 7.24
N PHE A 65 6.59 1.95 6.02
CA PHE A 65 7.65 1.90 5.02
C PHE A 65 8.07 3.31 4.56
N PRO A 66 7.17 4.19 4.09
CA PRO A 66 7.58 5.53 3.68
C PRO A 66 8.18 6.35 4.84
N ALA A 67 7.72 6.16 6.09
CA ALA A 67 8.31 6.85 7.24
C ALA A 67 9.79 6.48 7.49
N LYS A 68 10.22 5.29 7.05
CA LYS A 68 11.59 4.79 7.22
C LYS A 68 12.50 5.05 6.02
N THR A 69 11.94 5.31 4.85
CA THR A 69 12.69 5.27 3.59
C THR A 69 12.56 6.54 2.75
N MET A 70 11.73 7.50 3.15
CA MET A 70 11.55 8.75 2.40
C MET A 70 12.88 9.48 2.21
N PRO A 71 13.31 9.75 0.95
CA PRO A 71 14.66 10.21 0.64
C PRO A 71 14.89 11.71 0.88
N SER A 72 13.83 12.50 1.11
CA SER A 72 13.90 13.96 1.22
C SER A 72 13.25 14.46 2.50
N ALA A 73 13.75 15.58 3.03
CA ALA A 73 13.13 16.26 4.17
C ALA A 73 11.83 16.99 3.81
N GLN A 74 11.62 17.29 2.53
CA GLN A 74 10.42 17.97 2.02
C GLN A 74 9.87 17.24 0.78
N PRO A 75 9.40 15.99 0.93
CA PRO A 75 8.80 15.25 -0.16
C PRO A 75 7.36 15.70 -0.39
N ARG A 76 6.86 15.48 -1.61
CA ARG A 76 5.44 15.36 -1.87
C ARG A 76 5.06 13.90 -1.65
N ILE A 77 4.27 13.62 -0.64
CA ILE A 77 3.76 12.27 -0.37
C ILE A 77 2.24 12.28 -0.33
N ALA A 78 1.61 11.38 -1.07
CA ALA A 78 0.18 11.13 -1.04
C ALA A 78 -0.09 9.72 -0.48
N LEU A 79 -1.15 9.61 0.31
CA LEU A 79 -1.62 8.37 0.92
C LEU A 79 -2.98 8.02 0.34
N LEU A 80 -3.11 6.83 -0.20
CA LEU A 80 -4.37 6.32 -0.74
C LEU A 80 -4.76 5.03 0.01
N ASP A 81 -5.94 5.02 0.61
CA ASP A 81 -6.50 3.85 1.26
C ASP A 81 -8.04 3.98 1.30
N ILE A 82 -8.76 2.88 1.21
CA ILE A 82 -10.20 2.89 1.40
C ILE A 82 -10.56 3.01 2.89
N ASN A 83 -9.66 2.58 3.78
CA ASN A 83 -9.87 2.58 5.23
C ASN A 83 -9.38 3.88 5.87
N ARG A 84 -10.33 4.69 6.34
CA ARG A 84 -10.05 5.95 7.02
C ARG A 84 -9.13 5.81 8.24
N ASN A 85 -9.25 4.73 9.02
CA ASN A 85 -8.39 4.52 10.19
C ASN A 85 -6.92 4.32 9.79
N CYS A 86 -6.66 3.65 8.66
CA CYS A 86 -5.32 3.50 8.09
C CYS A 86 -4.77 4.88 7.68
N LEU A 87 -5.56 5.66 6.96
CA LEU A 87 -5.17 7.01 6.54
C LEU A 87 -4.84 7.93 7.72
N GLU A 88 -5.69 7.97 8.75
CA GLU A 88 -5.47 8.77 9.95
C GLU A 88 -4.16 8.36 10.66
N LYS A 89 -3.87 7.05 10.75
CA LYS A 89 -2.67 6.55 11.40
C LYS A 89 -1.41 6.83 10.58
N ALA A 90 -1.46 6.59 9.26
CA ALA A 90 -0.36 6.87 8.35
C ALA A 90 -0.06 8.37 8.29
N ALA A 91 -1.09 9.22 8.15
CA ALA A 91 -0.94 10.67 8.15
C ALA A 91 -0.32 11.20 9.45
N LYS A 92 -0.72 10.64 10.61
CA LYS A 92 -0.10 10.98 11.89
C LYS A 92 1.38 10.60 11.94
N ARG A 93 1.75 9.40 11.45
CA ARG A 93 3.15 8.95 11.41
C ARG A 93 4.01 9.80 10.48
N LEU A 94 3.43 10.24 9.38
CA LEU A 94 4.09 11.03 8.33
C LEU A 94 3.85 12.54 8.47
N ALA A 95 3.36 13.02 9.61
CA ALA A 95 2.93 14.41 9.81
C ALA A 95 4.02 15.43 9.50
N ALA A 96 5.30 15.11 9.70
CA ALA A 96 6.44 15.97 9.36
C ALA A 96 6.51 16.27 7.86
N PHE A 97 5.99 15.38 7.01
CA PHE A 97 5.96 15.51 5.55
C PHE A 97 4.66 16.13 5.02
N ARG A 98 3.66 16.38 5.87
CA ARG A 98 2.33 16.93 5.50
C ARG A 98 1.67 16.18 4.35
N PRO A 99 1.40 14.87 4.49
CA PRO A 99 0.91 14.04 3.40
C PRO A 99 -0.45 14.49 2.88
N GLU A 100 -0.64 14.40 1.56
CA GLU A 100 -1.96 14.42 0.92
C GLU A 100 -2.70 13.13 1.30
N VAL A 101 -4.03 13.21 1.51
CA VAL A 101 -4.81 12.04 1.94
C VAL A 101 -6.00 11.83 1.02
N HIS A 102 -6.07 10.65 0.40
CA HIS A 102 -7.11 10.25 -0.54
C HIS A 102 -7.82 9.00 -0.02
N GLN A 103 -9.09 9.16 0.39
CA GLN A 103 -9.92 8.02 0.78
C GLN A 103 -10.65 7.50 -0.45
N GLU A 104 -10.00 6.62 -1.20
CA GLU A 104 -10.50 6.09 -2.48
C GLU A 104 -10.29 4.57 -2.57
N ASN A 105 -11.09 3.93 -3.45
CA ASN A 105 -10.97 2.52 -3.77
C ASN A 105 -10.08 2.34 -5.00
N VAL A 106 -8.93 1.73 -4.85
CA VAL A 106 -7.98 1.50 -5.96
C VAL A 106 -8.54 0.59 -7.08
N LEU A 107 -9.64 -0.13 -6.81
CA LEU A 107 -10.38 -0.90 -7.84
C LEU A 107 -11.33 -0.04 -8.68
N GLU A 108 -11.39 1.26 -8.44
CA GLU A 108 -12.21 2.22 -9.17
C GLU A 108 -11.30 3.32 -9.75
N PRO A 109 -11.71 4.03 -10.82
CA PRO A 109 -10.94 5.16 -11.35
C PRO A 109 -10.68 6.22 -10.28
N LEU A 110 -9.42 6.60 -10.12
CA LEU A 110 -8.97 7.50 -9.06
C LEU A 110 -9.13 8.98 -9.46
N ILE A 111 -9.42 9.84 -8.46
CA ILE A 111 -9.59 11.28 -8.66
C ILE A 111 -8.48 12.04 -7.90
N ILE A 112 -7.24 11.72 -8.17
CA ILE A 112 -6.08 12.42 -7.61
C ILE A 112 -5.74 13.59 -8.53
N ARG A 113 -5.82 14.82 -8.01
CA ARG A 113 -5.53 16.04 -8.77
C ARG A 113 -4.08 16.47 -8.59
N GLY A 114 -3.54 17.15 -9.57
CA GLY A 114 -2.18 17.69 -9.53
C GLY A 114 -1.20 16.94 -10.43
N GLU A 115 0.07 17.07 -10.13
CA GLU A 115 1.16 16.43 -10.89
C GLU A 115 1.17 14.92 -10.67
N ARG A 116 1.59 14.18 -11.70
CA ARG A 116 1.82 12.73 -11.63
C ARG A 116 2.98 12.41 -10.69
N PHE A 117 2.98 11.22 -10.14
CA PHE A 117 4.00 10.76 -9.19
C PHE A 117 5.19 10.11 -9.92
N ASP A 118 6.39 10.28 -9.37
CA ASP A 118 7.60 9.62 -9.89
C ASP A 118 7.71 8.18 -9.36
N SER A 119 7.11 7.89 -8.20
CA SER A 119 7.01 6.52 -7.68
C SER A 119 5.66 6.25 -7.02
N ILE A 120 5.16 5.02 -7.22
CA ILE A 120 3.92 4.53 -6.61
C ILE A 120 4.22 3.19 -5.95
N ALA A 121 3.95 3.07 -4.64
CA ALA A 121 4.04 1.80 -3.94
C ALA A 121 2.68 1.10 -3.83
N VAL A 122 2.67 -0.21 -4.11
CA VAL A 122 1.51 -1.10 -3.92
C VAL A 122 1.98 -2.30 -3.10
N ASN A 123 2.17 -2.07 -1.78
CA ASN A 123 2.77 -3.07 -0.92
C ASN A 123 1.73 -3.73 -0.01
N TYR A 124 1.60 -5.05 -0.07
CA TYR A 124 0.61 -5.82 0.69
C TYR A 124 -0.86 -5.43 0.42
N VAL A 125 -1.18 -4.96 -0.79
CA VAL A 125 -2.53 -4.55 -1.18
C VAL A 125 -3.26 -5.63 -1.94
N LEU A 126 -2.65 -6.19 -3.00
CA LEU A 126 -3.36 -7.06 -3.96
C LEU A 126 -4.02 -8.29 -3.32
N HIS A 127 -3.41 -8.89 -2.29
CA HIS A 127 -4.02 -10.05 -1.61
C HIS A 127 -5.23 -9.67 -0.73
N CYS A 128 -5.34 -8.40 -0.33
CA CYS A 128 -6.48 -7.89 0.45
C CYS A 128 -7.68 -7.51 -0.42
N LEU A 129 -7.49 -7.39 -1.74
CA LEU A 129 -8.55 -7.00 -2.67
C LEU A 129 -9.39 -8.22 -3.08
N PRO A 130 -10.72 -8.07 -3.29
CA PRO A 130 -11.58 -9.14 -3.77
C PRO A 130 -11.27 -9.49 -5.23
N GLY A 131 -11.66 -10.70 -5.64
CA GLY A 131 -11.56 -11.16 -7.03
C GLY A 131 -10.27 -11.90 -7.35
N ARG A 132 -10.15 -12.35 -8.62
CA ARG A 132 -9.00 -13.09 -9.11
C ARG A 132 -7.78 -12.17 -9.22
N LEU A 133 -6.60 -12.71 -8.88
CA LEU A 133 -5.36 -11.92 -8.80
C LEU A 133 -5.01 -11.22 -10.12
N ASP A 134 -5.16 -11.91 -11.24
CA ASP A 134 -4.89 -11.37 -12.59
C ASP A 134 -5.79 -10.19 -12.93
N GLN A 135 -7.09 -10.30 -12.65
CA GLN A 135 -8.08 -9.25 -12.94
C GLN A 135 -7.91 -8.03 -12.03
N LYS A 136 -7.78 -8.25 -10.71
CA LYS A 136 -7.63 -7.15 -9.77
C LYS A 136 -6.29 -6.44 -9.90
N ALA A 137 -5.21 -7.16 -10.24
CA ALA A 137 -3.93 -6.54 -10.52
C ALA A 137 -3.99 -5.66 -11.77
N ALA A 138 -4.59 -6.15 -12.87
CA ALA A 138 -4.80 -5.35 -14.07
C ALA A 138 -5.58 -4.07 -13.76
N ALA A 139 -6.73 -4.18 -13.07
CA ALA A 139 -7.53 -3.02 -12.69
C ALA A 139 -6.75 -2.00 -11.85
N VAL A 140 -6.00 -2.47 -10.84
CA VAL A 140 -5.17 -1.59 -10.01
C VAL A 140 -4.15 -0.84 -10.84
N PHE A 141 -3.41 -1.53 -11.72
CA PHE A 141 -2.40 -0.87 -12.55
C PHE A 141 -3.01 0.05 -13.59
N ASP A 142 -4.14 -0.30 -14.20
CA ASP A 142 -4.87 0.57 -15.15
C ASP A 142 -5.34 1.87 -14.48
N HIS A 143 -5.77 1.82 -13.22
CA HIS A 143 -6.18 3.01 -12.47
C HIS A 143 -5.01 3.85 -11.95
N LEU A 144 -3.84 3.24 -11.70
CA LEU A 144 -2.65 3.95 -11.23
C LEU A 144 -1.83 4.55 -12.37
N ALA A 145 -1.80 3.93 -13.55
CA ALA A 145 -1.01 4.38 -14.70
C ALA A 145 -1.22 5.85 -15.09
N PRO A 146 -2.45 6.41 -15.09
CA PRO A 146 -2.66 7.82 -15.38
C PRO A 146 -2.02 8.79 -14.40
N HIS A 147 -1.67 8.31 -13.19
CA HIS A 147 -1.06 9.10 -12.11
C HIS A 147 0.45 8.91 -12.00
N LEU A 148 1.05 8.08 -12.86
CA LEU A 148 2.49 7.84 -12.90
C LEU A 148 3.15 8.71 -13.98
N GLN A 149 4.32 9.28 -13.71
CA GLN A 149 5.17 9.93 -14.72
C GLN A 149 5.64 8.93 -15.77
N ASP A 150 6.02 9.41 -16.96
CA ASP A 150 6.39 8.54 -18.08
C ASP A 150 7.65 7.70 -17.79
N ASP A 151 8.56 8.21 -16.96
CA ASP A 151 9.76 7.54 -16.44
C ASP A 151 9.61 7.07 -14.98
N GLY A 152 8.40 7.11 -14.44
CA GLY A 152 8.08 6.72 -13.08
C GLY A 152 8.08 5.20 -12.87
N VAL A 153 8.06 4.77 -11.61
CA VAL A 153 8.06 3.37 -11.23
C VAL A 153 6.88 3.01 -10.32
N ILE A 154 6.19 1.90 -10.63
CA ILE A 154 5.28 1.22 -9.68
C ILE A 154 6.03 0.03 -9.10
N PHE A 155 6.07 -0.07 -7.78
CA PHE A 155 6.73 -1.16 -7.07
C PHE A 155 5.91 -1.66 -5.88
N GLY A 156 6.22 -2.83 -5.37
CA GLY A 156 5.53 -3.38 -4.21
C GLY A 156 5.69 -4.88 -4.07
N SER A 157 4.90 -5.44 -3.17
CA SER A 157 4.85 -6.88 -2.91
C SER A 157 3.43 -7.34 -2.59
N THR A 158 3.17 -8.64 -2.77
CA THR A 158 1.91 -9.24 -2.35
C THR A 158 2.15 -10.64 -1.81
N LEU A 159 1.25 -11.11 -0.96
CA LEU A 159 1.23 -12.49 -0.51
C LEU A 159 0.57 -13.34 -1.59
N LEU A 160 1.22 -14.44 -1.94
CA LEU A 160 0.67 -15.42 -2.86
C LEU A 160 0.01 -16.54 -2.05
N GLY A 161 -1.18 -16.96 -2.46
CA GLY A 161 -1.94 -18.03 -1.81
C GLY A 161 -1.30 -19.42 -1.99
N LEU A 162 -1.96 -20.44 -1.49
CA LEU A 162 -1.60 -21.85 -1.68
C LEU A 162 -1.55 -22.19 -3.18
N ASP A 163 -0.67 -23.09 -3.60
CA ASP A 163 -0.40 -23.60 -4.97
C ASP A 163 0.75 -22.91 -5.74
N ILE A 164 1.63 -22.18 -5.06
CA ILE A 164 2.85 -21.69 -5.69
C ILE A 164 4.01 -22.58 -5.28
N GLN A 165 4.66 -23.21 -6.28
CA GLN A 165 5.92 -23.92 -6.05
C GLN A 165 6.96 -22.93 -5.52
N ARG A 166 7.35 -23.11 -4.26
CA ARG A 166 8.47 -22.36 -3.70
C ARG A 166 9.75 -22.89 -4.35
N PRO A 167 10.59 -22.06 -4.95
CA PRO A 167 11.93 -22.51 -5.29
C PRO A 167 12.64 -22.92 -4.00
N LEU A 168 13.23 -24.13 -4.02
CA LEU A 168 14.02 -24.71 -2.93
C LEU A 168 15.29 -23.87 -2.69
#